data_6991b625d11ea02878fc4b5360045375
#
_entry.id   6991b625d11ea02878fc4b5360045375
#
_cell.length_a   1.000
_cell.length_b   1.000
_cell.length_c   1.000
_cell.angle_alpha   90.00
_cell.angle_beta   90.00
_cell.angle_gamma   90.00
#
_symmetry.space_group_name_H-M   'P 1'
#
loop_
_entity.id
_entity.type
_entity.pdbx_description
1 polymer ?
#
loop_
_entity_poly.entity_id
_entity_poly.type
_entity_poly.pdbx_seq_one_letter_code
_entity_poly.pdbx_strand_id
1 'polypeptide(L)'
;MKKFRGTYDYIIVGGGSAGSALANRLSADSSKSVLVLEAGRPDYWWDVFIHMPAALTFPIGSRFYDWLYVSEPEPHMNNRRITQGRGKVLGGSSSINGMIFQRGNPLDYQRWASDPGMSTWDYAHCLPYFKRLENCLAAPSDDQFRGHDGPLVQERGPIKNPLFGAFFKAVQQAGHELTTDVNGYKQEGFAAFDRNLRRGRRLSAARAYLHPVMHRKNLTVQCRALVTKLVIENKKVTGVNFELPFGRKRTAMAKEVILCGGAFNSPQLLQVSGIG
;
A
#
# COMPACT_ATOMS: atom_id res chain seq x y z
N MET A 1 11.36 22.69 -6.45
CA MET A 1 10.82 21.64 -7.35
C MET A 1 11.95 21.15 -8.23
N LYS A 2 12.21 19.84 -8.25
CA LYS A 2 13.16 19.27 -9.22
C LYS A 2 12.60 19.48 -10.63
N LYS A 3 13.42 19.90 -11.59
CA LYS A 3 12.99 20.02 -13.01
C LYS A 3 12.67 18.63 -13.54
N PHE A 4 11.56 18.50 -14.28
CA PHE A 4 11.25 17.27 -15.00
C PHE A 4 12.35 17.03 -16.05
N ARG A 5 12.84 15.78 -16.12
CA ARG A 5 13.73 15.32 -17.18
C ARG A 5 12.89 15.01 -18.42
N GLY A 6 13.46 15.07 -19.60
CA GLY A 6 12.78 14.68 -20.84
C GLY A 6 12.36 13.20 -20.84
N THR A 7 13.26 12.31 -20.38
CA THR A 7 13.03 10.85 -20.33
C THR A 7 13.55 10.28 -19.01
N TYR A 8 12.79 9.33 -18.44
CA TYR A 8 13.14 8.56 -17.25
C TYR A 8 13.43 7.09 -17.61
N ASP A 9 14.17 6.39 -16.76
CA ASP A 9 14.26 4.94 -16.88
C ASP A 9 12.93 4.30 -16.46
N TYR A 10 12.36 4.78 -15.33
CA TYR A 10 11.09 4.30 -14.81
C TYR A 10 10.13 5.43 -14.47
N ILE A 11 8.87 5.28 -14.89
CA ILE A 11 7.75 6.07 -14.36
C ILE A 11 6.84 5.14 -13.56
N ILE A 12 6.60 5.48 -12.30
CA ILE A 12 5.69 4.76 -11.41
C ILE A 12 4.41 5.59 -11.27
N VAL A 13 3.30 5.04 -11.71
CA VAL A 13 1.98 5.68 -11.64
C VAL A 13 1.29 5.27 -10.34
N GLY A 14 1.23 6.19 -9.39
CA GLY A 14 0.71 6.01 -8.04
C GLY A 14 1.80 5.85 -6.98
N GLY A 15 1.79 6.74 -6.00
CA GLY A 15 2.69 6.74 -4.83
C GLY A 15 2.11 5.99 -3.63
N GLY A 16 1.26 4.97 -3.88
CA GLY A 16 0.65 4.11 -2.87
C GLY A 16 1.59 3.06 -2.30
N SER A 17 1.04 1.97 -1.76
CA SER A 17 1.83 0.91 -1.11
C SER A 17 2.86 0.27 -2.04
N ALA A 18 2.45 -0.15 -3.23
CA ALA A 18 3.34 -0.77 -4.21
C ALA A 18 4.33 0.24 -4.79
N GLY A 19 3.84 1.42 -5.23
CA GLY A 19 4.69 2.43 -5.86
C GLY A 19 5.76 2.99 -4.92
N SER A 20 5.46 3.14 -3.63
CA SER A 20 6.43 3.57 -2.62
C SER A 20 7.57 2.57 -2.46
N ALA A 21 7.25 1.27 -2.39
CA ALA A 21 8.24 0.21 -2.28
C ALA A 21 9.11 0.11 -3.55
N LEU A 22 8.49 0.13 -4.74
CA LEU A 22 9.21 0.10 -6.01
C LEU A 22 10.12 1.31 -6.19
N ALA A 23 9.64 2.52 -5.88
CA ALA A 23 10.45 3.73 -5.98
C ALA A 23 11.69 3.67 -5.09
N ASN A 24 11.56 3.12 -3.86
CA ASN A 24 12.69 2.89 -2.97
C ASN A 24 13.72 1.95 -3.61
N ARG A 25 13.25 0.81 -4.14
CA ARG A 25 14.13 -0.24 -4.67
C ARG A 25 14.77 0.15 -5.98
N LEU A 26 14.01 0.67 -6.94
CA LEU A 26 14.52 1.07 -8.24
C LEU A 26 15.47 2.26 -8.18
N SER A 27 15.23 3.20 -7.28
CA SER A 27 16.14 4.35 -7.08
C SER A 27 17.40 4.03 -6.27
N ALA A 28 17.55 2.80 -5.77
CA ALA A 28 18.78 2.37 -5.10
C ALA A 28 19.97 2.33 -6.06
N ASP A 29 19.72 1.97 -7.32
CA ASP A 29 20.67 2.15 -8.41
C ASP A 29 20.68 3.61 -8.85
N SER A 30 21.76 4.33 -8.53
CA SER A 30 21.91 5.75 -8.83
C SER A 30 21.98 6.06 -10.34
N SER A 31 22.28 5.05 -11.16
CA SER A 31 22.29 5.18 -12.64
C SER A 31 20.88 5.23 -13.23
N LYS A 32 19.86 4.79 -12.51
CA LYS A 32 18.47 4.76 -12.95
C LYS A 32 17.71 5.98 -12.47
N SER A 33 17.03 6.66 -13.37
CA SER A 33 16.15 7.79 -13.07
C SER A 33 14.72 7.31 -12.86
N VAL A 34 14.13 7.67 -11.71
CA VAL A 34 12.78 7.24 -11.31
C VAL A 34 11.88 8.44 -11.08
N LEU A 35 10.70 8.44 -11.72
CA LEU A 35 9.64 9.41 -11.49
C LEU A 35 8.43 8.71 -10.87
N VAL A 36 7.96 9.21 -9.73
CA VAL A 36 6.68 8.81 -9.12
C VAL A 36 5.66 9.90 -9.36
N LEU A 37 4.51 9.57 -9.93
CA LEU A 37 3.37 10.47 -10.13
C LEU A 37 2.23 10.04 -9.21
N GLU A 38 1.91 10.87 -8.22
CA GLU A 38 0.83 10.65 -7.26
C GLU A 38 -0.28 11.68 -7.49
N ALA A 39 -1.50 11.20 -7.70
CA ALA A 39 -2.67 12.05 -7.93
C ALA A 39 -3.04 12.91 -6.71
N GLY A 40 -2.83 12.35 -5.53
CA GLY A 40 -3.18 12.98 -4.27
C GLY A 40 -2.16 14.00 -3.77
N ARG A 41 -2.48 14.58 -2.63
CA ARG A 41 -1.61 15.52 -1.92
C ARG A 41 -0.43 14.83 -1.23
N PRO A 42 0.63 15.56 -0.84
CA PRO A 42 1.64 15.02 0.08
C PRO A 42 1.02 14.64 1.44
N ASP A 43 1.59 13.63 2.09
CA ASP A 43 1.32 13.25 3.47
C ASP A 43 2.09 14.17 4.43
N TYR A 44 1.67 15.43 4.55
CA TYR A 44 2.39 16.43 5.33
C TYR A 44 2.68 15.96 6.77
N TRP A 45 3.86 16.28 7.29
CA TRP A 45 4.33 15.80 8.60
C TRP A 45 3.44 16.25 9.78
N TRP A 46 2.73 17.37 9.61
CA TRP A 46 1.80 17.96 10.57
C TRP A 46 0.37 17.46 10.46
N ASP A 47 0.05 16.62 9.46
CA ASP A 47 -1.31 16.18 9.19
C ASP A 47 -1.75 15.11 10.20
N VAL A 48 -2.36 15.57 11.28
CA VAL A 48 -2.81 14.70 12.38
C VAL A 48 -3.81 13.65 11.95
N PHE A 49 -4.65 13.93 10.94
CA PHE A 49 -5.65 12.97 10.45
C PHE A 49 -5.03 11.77 9.75
N ILE A 50 -3.84 11.91 9.18
CA ILE A 50 -3.08 10.79 8.64
C ILE A 50 -2.30 10.09 9.75
N HIS A 51 -1.62 10.85 10.64
CA HIS A 51 -0.58 10.29 11.49
C HIS A 51 -1.07 9.79 12.85
N MET A 52 -2.16 10.33 13.37
CA MET A 52 -2.74 9.93 14.65
C MET A 52 -3.63 8.70 14.47
N PRO A 53 -3.32 7.55 15.08
CA PRO A 53 -4.12 6.33 14.93
C PRO A 53 -5.58 6.49 15.30
N ALA A 54 -5.89 7.28 16.34
CA ALA A 54 -7.27 7.54 16.78
C ALA A 54 -8.10 8.31 15.73
N ALA A 55 -7.46 8.98 14.79
CA ALA A 55 -8.13 9.75 13.73
C ALA A 55 -8.45 8.89 12.47
N LEU A 56 -8.31 7.58 12.53
CA LEU A 56 -8.38 6.68 11.36
C LEU A 56 -9.68 6.79 10.54
N THR A 57 -10.78 7.23 11.14
CA THR A 57 -12.08 7.38 10.47
C THR A 57 -12.23 8.68 9.69
N PHE A 58 -11.45 9.71 10.00
CA PHE A 58 -11.57 11.02 9.37
C PHE A 58 -11.12 11.09 7.90
N PRO A 59 -10.04 10.40 7.48
CA PRO A 59 -9.61 10.44 6.09
C PRO A 59 -10.57 9.77 5.12
N ILE A 60 -11.25 8.69 5.56
CA ILE A 60 -12.19 7.94 4.71
C ILE A 60 -13.45 8.78 4.50
N GLY A 61 -13.86 8.92 3.23
CA GLY A 61 -14.98 9.79 2.86
C GLY A 61 -14.64 11.28 2.79
N SER A 62 -13.39 11.67 3.05
CA SER A 62 -12.93 13.06 2.93
C SER A 62 -12.31 13.31 1.56
N ARG A 63 -12.82 14.32 0.82
CA ARG A 63 -12.27 14.75 -0.48
C ARG A 63 -10.78 15.12 -0.47
N PHE A 64 -10.20 15.34 0.70
CA PHE A 64 -8.80 15.70 0.85
C PHE A 64 -7.87 14.49 0.85
N TYR A 65 -8.42 13.27 1.13
CA TYR A 65 -7.63 12.06 1.33
C TYR A 65 -8.14 10.86 0.55
N ASP A 66 -9.40 10.91 0.07
CA ASP A 66 -10.10 9.78 -0.52
C ASP A 66 -10.53 10.08 -1.95
N TRP A 67 -10.53 9.06 -2.81
CA TRP A 67 -11.07 9.13 -4.17
C TRP A 67 -12.61 9.23 -4.20
N LEU A 68 -13.28 8.89 -3.10
CA LEU A 68 -14.73 8.93 -2.95
C LEU A 68 -15.47 8.00 -3.94
N TYR A 69 -14.91 6.84 -4.23
CA TYR A 69 -15.59 5.87 -5.08
C TYR A 69 -16.83 5.31 -4.40
N VAL A 70 -17.87 5.10 -5.18
CA VAL A 70 -19.14 4.52 -4.75
C VAL A 70 -19.54 3.46 -5.77
N SER A 71 -20.02 2.30 -5.31
CA SER A 71 -20.51 1.25 -6.19
C SER A 71 -21.76 1.68 -6.94
N GLU A 72 -22.10 0.98 -8.02
CA GLU A 72 -23.45 0.99 -8.54
C GLU A 72 -24.43 0.41 -7.50
N PRO A 73 -25.75 0.64 -7.66
CA PRO A 73 -26.74 0.06 -6.76
C PRO A 73 -26.61 -1.47 -6.73
N GLU A 74 -26.54 -2.06 -5.52
CA GLU A 74 -26.46 -3.50 -5.33
C GLU A 74 -27.85 -4.10 -5.13
N PRO A 75 -28.42 -4.81 -6.11
CA PRO A 75 -29.81 -5.30 -6.04
C PRO A 75 -30.09 -6.19 -4.83
N HIS A 76 -29.13 -7.07 -4.46
CA HIS A 76 -29.25 -7.97 -3.32
C HIS A 76 -28.98 -7.29 -1.96
N MET A 77 -28.72 -6.00 -1.95
CA MET A 77 -28.49 -5.17 -0.76
C MET A 77 -29.45 -3.98 -0.70
N ASN A 78 -30.71 -4.20 -1.08
CA ASN A 78 -31.76 -3.17 -1.12
C ASN A 78 -31.39 -1.96 -2.01
N ASN A 79 -30.73 -2.20 -3.15
CA ASN A 79 -30.23 -1.18 -4.08
C ASN A 79 -29.31 -0.16 -3.40
N ARG A 80 -28.64 -0.56 -2.32
CA ARG A 80 -27.70 0.31 -1.61
C ARG A 80 -26.43 0.53 -2.43
N ARG A 81 -25.94 1.78 -2.44
CA ARG A 81 -24.62 2.13 -2.94
C ARG A 81 -23.60 2.03 -1.81
N ILE A 82 -22.46 1.43 -2.09
CA ILE A 82 -21.43 1.16 -1.09
C ILE A 82 -20.22 2.03 -1.36
N THR A 83 -19.81 2.83 -0.37
CA THR A 83 -18.60 3.64 -0.44
C THR A 83 -17.36 2.74 -0.41
N GLN A 84 -16.42 3.00 -1.32
CA GLN A 84 -15.18 2.28 -1.49
C GLN A 84 -13.98 3.19 -1.18
N GLY A 85 -13.62 3.30 0.08
CA GLY A 85 -12.49 4.14 0.50
C GLY A 85 -11.18 3.77 -0.17
N ARG A 86 -10.55 4.70 -0.88
CA ARG A 86 -9.24 4.56 -1.54
C ARG A 86 -8.44 5.84 -1.37
N GLY A 87 -7.23 5.72 -0.82
CA GLY A 87 -6.40 6.89 -0.52
C GLY A 87 -5.96 7.66 -1.77
N LYS A 88 -6.26 8.97 -1.78
CA LYS A 88 -5.77 9.96 -2.76
C LYS A 88 -4.78 10.89 -2.09
N VAL A 89 -3.67 10.32 -1.68
CA VAL A 89 -2.62 10.97 -0.90
C VAL A 89 -1.33 10.15 -1.05
N LEU A 90 -0.17 10.76 -0.86
CA LEU A 90 1.10 10.03 -0.85
C LEU A 90 1.07 8.89 0.19
N GLY A 91 1.45 7.68 -0.22
CA GLY A 91 1.23 6.45 0.54
C GLY A 91 -0.07 5.72 0.20
N GLY A 92 -0.97 6.35 -0.58
CA GLY A 92 -2.24 5.76 -1.01
C GLY A 92 -3.10 5.30 0.17
N SER A 93 -3.73 4.14 0.03
CA SER A 93 -4.60 3.59 1.09
C SER A 93 -3.85 3.23 2.37
N SER A 94 -2.53 3.04 2.35
CA SER A 94 -1.75 2.86 3.59
C SER A 94 -1.72 4.12 4.48
N SER A 95 -2.03 5.29 3.92
CA SER A 95 -2.15 6.55 4.66
C SER A 95 -3.54 6.76 5.29
N ILE A 96 -4.55 5.94 4.93
CA ILE A 96 -5.93 6.08 5.43
C ILE A 96 -6.55 4.80 6.00
N ASN A 97 -5.89 3.63 5.87
CA ASN A 97 -6.40 2.35 6.35
C ASN A 97 -6.38 2.23 7.90
N GLY A 98 -6.92 1.14 8.44
CA GLY A 98 -6.94 0.83 9.87
C GLY A 98 -5.60 0.39 10.47
N MET A 99 -4.51 0.40 9.71
CA MET A 99 -3.15 0.05 10.14
C MET A 99 -2.94 -1.42 10.54
N ILE A 100 -3.95 -2.25 10.52
CA ILE A 100 -3.83 -3.66 10.86
C ILE A 100 -2.89 -4.34 9.85
N PHE A 101 -1.92 -5.09 10.37
CA PHE A 101 -1.04 -5.92 9.56
C PHE A 101 -1.41 -7.38 9.70
N GLN A 102 -1.81 -7.98 8.59
CA GLN A 102 -2.09 -9.41 8.52
C GLN A 102 -1.71 -9.93 7.13
N ARG A 103 -1.04 -11.07 7.11
CA ARG A 103 -0.71 -11.80 5.88
C ARG A 103 -1.92 -12.62 5.44
N GLY A 104 -1.99 -12.96 4.16
CA GLY A 104 -2.93 -13.96 3.66
C GLY A 104 -2.68 -15.35 4.28
N ASN A 105 -3.68 -16.20 4.23
CA ASN A 105 -3.55 -17.57 4.70
C ASN A 105 -2.57 -18.35 3.79
N PRO A 106 -1.68 -19.21 4.32
CA PRO A 106 -0.77 -20.02 3.53
C PRO A 106 -1.47 -20.85 2.44
N LEU A 107 -2.69 -21.33 2.69
CA LEU A 107 -3.47 -22.08 1.71
C LEU A 107 -3.93 -21.23 0.50
N ASP A 108 -4.11 -19.92 0.65
CA ASP A 108 -4.40 -19.03 -0.48
C ASP A 108 -3.22 -18.96 -1.45
N TYR A 109 -2.01 -18.87 -0.91
CA TYR A 109 -0.78 -18.88 -1.72
C TYR A 109 -0.55 -20.26 -2.36
N GLN A 110 -0.86 -21.34 -1.67
CA GLN A 110 -0.78 -22.67 -2.23
C GLN A 110 -1.76 -22.84 -3.40
N ARG A 111 -2.97 -22.30 -3.27
CA ARG A 111 -3.95 -22.29 -4.37
C ARG A 111 -3.44 -21.47 -5.57
N TRP A 112 -2.83 -20.30 -5.35
CA TRP A 112 -2.23 -19.53 -6.44
C TRP A 112 -1.08 -20.30 -7.12
N ALA A 113 -0.24 -20.98 -6.35
CA ALA A 113 0.86 -21.75 -6.88
C ALA A 113 0.42 -22.95 -7.75
N SER A 114 -0.85 -23.40 -7.62
CA SER A 114 -1.41 -24.46 -8.46
C SER A 114 -1.79 -24.01 -9.86
N ASP A 115 -1.89 -22.69 -10.11
CA ASP A 115 -2.19 -22.16 -11.43
C ASP A 115 -0.97 -22.26 -12.37
N PRO A 116 -1.18 -22.49 -13.68
CA PRO A 116 -0.09 -22.60 -14.64
C PRO A 116 0.83 -21.36 -14.61
N GLY A 117 2.13 -21.61 -14.45
CA GLY A 117 3.14 -20.55 -14.41
C GLY A 117 3.29 -19.84 -13.05
N MET A 118 2.54 -20.23 -12.01
CA MET A 118 2.53 -19.58 -10.70
C MET A 118 3.23 -20.39 -9.60
N SER A 119 4.01 -21.42 -9.93
CA SER A 119 4.61 -22.35 -8.96
C SER A 119 5.48 -21.70 -7.87
N THR A 120 6.00 -20.49 -8.10
CA THR A 120 6.80 -19.71 -7.13
C THR A 120 5.96 -18.79 -6.26
N TRP A 121 4.63 -18.88 -6.30
CA TRP A 121 3.72 -18.08 -5.49
C TRP A 121 3.16 -18.82 -4.27
N ASP A 122 3.69 -20.00 -3.94
CA ASP A 122 3.37 -20.67 -2.68
C ASP A 122 3.88 -19.86 -1.47
N TYR A 123 3.40 -20.23 -0.29
CA TYR A 123 3.74 -19.49 0.94
C TYR A 123 5.24 -19.54 1.26
N ALA A 124 5.91 -20.66 0.97
CA ALA A 124 7.35 -20.82 1.25
C ALA A 124 8.19 -19.84 0.41
N HIS A 125 7.84 -19.66 -0.88
CA HIS A 125 8.50 -18.68 -1.74
C HIS A 125 8.13 -17.23 -1.38
N CYS A 126 6.91 -16.99 -0.88
CA CYS A 126 6.45 -15.65 -0.48
C CYS A 126 6.99 -15.21 0.89
N LEU A 127 7.22 -16.15 1.82
CA LEU A 127 7.64 -15.87 3.19
C LEU A 127 8.91 -14.99 3.31
N PRO A 128 9.99 -15.22 2.54
CA PRO A 128 11.17 -14.37 2.57
C PRO A 128 10.87 -12.89 2.25
N TYR A 129 9.92 -12.63 1.36
CA TYR A 129 9.48 -11.27 1.01
C TYR A 129 8.65 -10.63 2.12
N PHE A 130 7.80 -11.39 2.81
CA PHE A 130 7.10 -10.92 4.00
C PHE A 130 8.08 -10.55 5.12
N LYS A 131 9.04 -11.40 5.39
CA LYS A 131 10.11 -11.11 6.38
C LYS A 131 10.93 -9.88 6.00
N ARG A 132 11.29 -9.75 4.73
CA ARG A 132 12.07 -8.61 4.21
C ARG A 132 11.36 -7.25 4.31
N LEU A 133 10.02 -7.23 4.28
CA LEU A 133 9.28 -5.98 4.36
C LEU A 133 9.06 -5.50 5.79
N GLU A 134 9.01 -6.41 6.77
CA GLU A 134 8.56 -6.09 8.13
C GLU A 134 9.68 -5.96 9.16
N ASN A 135 9.42 -5.18 10.18
CA ASN A 135 10.16 -5.14 11.43
C ASN A 135 9.15 -5.33 12.57
N CYS A 136 8.93 -6.59 12.96
CA CYS A 136 7.99 -6.95 14.00
C CYS A 136 8.63 -6.82 15.38
N LEU A 137 8.20 -5.81 16.16
CA LEU A 137 8.75 -5.56 17.50
C LEU A 137 8.24 -6.54 18.56
N ALA A 138 7.17 -7.28 18.29
CA ALA A 138 6.53 -8.18 19.25
C ALA A 138 6.98 -9.63 19.12
N ALA A 139 7.59 -10.02 18.01
CA ALA A 139 8.07 -11.37 17.79
C ALA A 139 9.49 -11.55 18.36
N PRO A 140 9.86 -12.77 18.82
CA PRO A 140 11.23 -13.12 19.18
C PRO A 140 12.20 -12.90 18.00
N SER A 141 13.43 -12.54 18.28
CA SER A 141 14.46 -12.26 17.26
C SER A 141 14.84 -13.47 16.39
N ASP A 142 14.61 -14.67 16.90
CA ASP A 142 14.86 -15.95 16.23
C ASP A 142 13.61 -16.55 15.56
N ASP A 143 12.52 -15.80 15.49
CA ASP A 143 11.27 -16.26 14.86
C ASP A 143 11.46 -16.58 13.39
N GLN A 144 11.03 -17.78 12.99
CA GLN A 144 11.20 -18.28 11.63
C GLN A 144 10.21 -17.62 10.64
N PHE A 145 9.08 -17.15 11.12
CA PHE A 145 8.00 -16.56 10.30
C PHE A 145 8.04 -15.05 10.23
N ARG A 146 8.67 -14.37 11.20
CA ARG A 146 8.66 -12.93 11.31
C ARG A 146 10.00 -12.29 10.91
N GLY A 147 9.94 -11.06 10.40
CA GLY A 147 11.12 -10.26 10.04
C GLY A 147 11.37 -9.14 11.04
N HIS A 148 12.65 -8.72 11.19
CA HIS A 148 13.07 -7.72 12.16
C HIS A 148 13.83 -6.53 11.55
N ASP A 149 14.22 -6.59 10.25
CA ASP A 149 15.08 -5.60 9.59
C ASP A 149 14.40 -4.83 8.46
N GLY A 150 13.10 -5.11 8.25
CA GLY A 150 12.34 -4.46 7.19
C GLY A 150 11.96 -3.03 7.51
N PRO A 151 11.62 -2.22 6.50
CA PRO A 151 11.27 -0.82 6.68
C PRO A 151 9.92 -0.59 7.34
N LEU A 152 9.02 -1.58 7.31
CA LEU A 152 7.67 -1.48 7.84
C LEU A 152 7.63 -1.98 9.30
N VAL A 153 7.82 -1.06 10.24
CA VAL A 153 7.74 -1.36 11.67
C VAL A 153 6.31 -1.71 12.07
N GLN A 154 6.18 -2.71 12.94
CA GLN A 154 4.91 -3.18 13.45
C GLN A 154 4.94 -3.21 14.98
N GLU A 155 3.97 -2.55 15.59
CA GLU A 155 3.75 -2.52 17.02
C GLU A 155 2.48 -3.31 17.36
N ARG A 156 2.58 -4.25 18.30
CA ARG A 156 1.39 -4.95 18.83
C ARG A 156 0.64 -4.03 19.78
N GLY A 157 -0.68 -3.95 19.63
CA GLY A 157 -1.50 -3.13 20.47
C GLY A 157 -1.52 -3.63 21.93
N PRO A 158 -1.51 -2.71 22.90
CA PRO A 158 -1.71 -3.12 24.30
C PRO A 158 -3.15 -3.60 24.48
N ILE A 159 -3.32 -4.82 24.99
CA ILE A 159 -4.62 -5.40 25.37
C ILE A 159 -4.92 -5.15 26.85
N LYS A 160 -4.74 -3.89 27.29
CA LYS A 160 -4.87 -3.51 28.71
C LYS A 160 -6.31 -3.26 29.18
N ASN A 161 -7.24 -3.00 28.24
CA ASN A 161 -8.63 -2.80 28.62
C ASN A 161 -9.21 -4.12 29.17
N PRO A 162 -9.88 -4.13 30.36
CA PRO A 162 -10.45 -5.34 30.93
C PRO A 162 -11.41 -6.10 30.03
N LEU A 163 -12.07 -5.42 29.08
CA LEU A 163 -12.94 -6.05 28.09
C LEU A 163 -12.19 -7.02 27.16
N PHE A 164 -10.90 -6.81 26.87
CA PHE A 164 -10.12 -7.79 26.12
C PHE A 164 -9.96 -9.11 26.88
N GLY A 165 -9.70 -9.03 28.20
CA GLY A 165 -9.63 -10.23 29.04
C GLY A 165 -10.95 -10.99 29.08
N ALA A 166 -12.07 -10.29 29.22
CA ALA A 166 -13.40 -10.89 29.18
C ALA A 166 -13.69 -11.50 27.78
N PHE A 167 -13.34 -10.81 26.71
CA PHE A 167 -13.51 -11.31 25.33
C PHE A 167 -12.72 -12.59 25.09
N PHE A 168 -11.43 -12.63 25.39
CA PHE A 168 -10.60 -13.82 25.18
C PHE A 168 -11.06 -15.01 26.04
N LYS A 169 -11.55 -14.76 27.26
CA LYS A 169 -12.16 -15.79 28.09
C LYS A 169 -13.45 -16.34 27.47
N ALA A 170 -14.31 -15.48 26.95
CA ALA A 170 -15.53 -15.88 26.26
C ALA A 170 -15.24 -16.69 24.99
N VAL A 171 -14.20 -16.31 24.22
CA VAL A 171 -13.72 -17.06 23.04
C VAL A 171 -13.35 -18.49 23.41
N GLN A 172 -12.58 -18.68 24.49
CA GLN A 172 -12.20 -20.01 24.96
C GLN A 172 -13.41 -20.81 25.48
N GLN A 173 -14.34 -20.17 26.19
CA GLN A 173 -15.59 -20.80 26.64
C GLN A 173 -16.48 -21.24 25.47
N ALA A 174 -16.43 -20.54 24.35
CA ALA A 174 -17.11 -20.90 23.11
C ALA A 174 -16.38 -22.00 22.29
N GLY A 175 -15.28 -22.56 22.82
CA GLY A 175 -14.54 -23.65 22.18
C GLY A 175 -13.54 -23.19 21.09
N HIS A 176 -13.27 -21.88 21.00
CA HIS A 176 -12.27 -21.37 20.05
C HIS A 176 -10.89 -21.24 20.68
N GLU A 177 -9.87 -21.40 19.86
CA GLU A 177 -8.48 -21.30 20.31
C GLU A 177 -7.96 -19.86 20.30
N LEU A 178 -7.01 -19.60 21.18
CA LEU A 178 -6.18 -18.42 21.13
C LEU A 178 -4.87 -18.74 20.38
N THR A 179 -4.36 -17.78 19.64
CA THR A 179 -3.02 -17.84 19.07
C THR A 179 -2.17 -16.70 19.63
N THR A 180 -0.87 -16.88 19.65
CA THR A 180 0.07 -15.84 20.07
C THR A 180 0.41 -14.86 18.95
N ASP A 181 0.27 -15.30 17.70
CA ASP A 181 0.60 -14.49 16.52
C ASP A 181 -0.20 -14.91 15.29
N VAL A 182 -1.08 -14.03 14.80
CA VAL A 182 -1.88 -14.24 13.58
C VAL A 182 -1.06 -14.21 12.28
N ASN A 183 0.22 -13.91 12.35
CA ASN A 183 1.16 -13.94 11.21
C ASN A 183 2.30 -14.96 11.40
N GLY A 184 2.27 -15.72 12.50
CA GLY A 184 3.23 -16.76 12.82
C GLY A 184 2.90 -18.12 12.20
N TYR A 185 3.40 -19.18 12.84
CA TYR A 185 3.18 -20.56 12.41
C TYR A 185 1.69 -20.94 12.36
N LYS A 186 0.93 -20.56 13.38
CA LYS A 186 -0.50 -20.84 13.48
C LYS A 186 -1.29 -19.53 13.39
N GLN A 187 -1.83 -19.24 12.20
CA GLN A 187 -2.64 -18.02 11.99
C GLN A 187 -4.06 -18.14 12.57
N GLU A 188 -4.62 -19.34 12.54
CA GLU A 188 -5.98 -19.58 13.02
C GLU A 188 -6.05 -19.42 14.53
N GLY A 189 -7.04 -18.63 14.98
CA GLY A 189 -7.26 -18.33 16.39
C GLY A 189 -7.46 -16.84 16.65
N PHE A 190 -7.66 -16.51 17.92
CA PHE A 190 -7.86 -15.14 18.38
C PHE A 190 -6.60 -14.61 19.07
N ALA A 191 -6.17 -13.42 18.67
CA ALA A 191 -4.98 -12.78 19.26
C ALA A 191 -5.07 -11.25 19.17
N ALA A 192 -4.15 -10.58 19.86
CA ALA A 192 -3.83 -9.20 19.54
C ALA A 192 -3.10 -9.13 18.20
N PHE A 193 -3.51 -8.22 17.31
CA PHE A 193 -2.89 -8.06 16.02
C PHE A 193 -1.80 -6.97 16.02
N ASP A 194 -0.88 -7.10 15.10
CA ASP A 194 0.15 -6.10 14.84
C ASP A 194 -0.40 -4.95 13.99
N ARG A 195 0.15 -3.76 14.19
CA ARG A 195 -0.26 -2.55 13.49
C ARG A 195 0.96 -1.85 12.88
N ASN A 196 0.78 -1.31 11.69
CA ASN A 196 1.77 -0.48 11.02
C ASN A 196 1.92 0.87 11.74
N LEU A 197 2.58 0.83 12.87
CA LEU A 197 2.87 1.97 13.74
C LEU A 197 4.36 2.05 14.04
N ARG A 198 4.84 3.27 14.25
CA ARG A 198 6.16 3.54 14.80
C ARG A 198 6.05 4.63 15.85
N ARG A 199 6.36 4.31 17.10
CA ARG A 199 6.26 5.22 18.26
C ARG A 199 4.87 5.85 18.35
N GLY A 200 3.83 5.01 18.23
CA GLY A 200 2.43 5.44 18.33
C GLY A 200 1.92 6.26 17.15
N ARG A 201 2.65 6.39 16.05
CA ARG A 201 2.22 7.09 14.83
C ARG A 201 2.06 6.11 13.68
N ARG A 202 1.06 6.34 12.82
CA ARG A 202 0.90 5.59 11.56
C ARG A 202 2.21 5.58 10.78
N LEU A 203 2.62 4.39 10.35
CA LEU A 203 3.70 4.18 9.41
C LEU A 203 3.11 3.76 8.07
N SER A 204 2.78 4.73 7.22
CA SER A 204 2.33 4.47 5.86
C SER A 204 3.49 3.93 4.99
N ALA A 205 3.17 3.32 3.84
CA ALA A 205 4.19 2.90 2.89
C ALA A 205 5.08 4.07 2.41
N ALA A 206 4.52 5.27 2.25
CA ALA A 206 5.33 6.44 1.93
C ALA A 206 6.38 6.71 3.02
N ARG A 207 5.98 6.65 4.29
CA ARG A 207 6.90 6.90 5.40
C ARG A 207 7.91 5.77 5.63
N ALA A 208 7.51 4.54 5.35
CA ALA A 208 8.39 3.39 5.46
C ALA A 208 9.44 3.34 4.32
N TYR A 209 9.03 3.67 3.10
CA TYR A 209 9.84 3.45 1.91
C TYR A 209 10.31 4.73 1.20
N LEU A 210 9.42 5.71 0.98
CA LEU A 210 9.74 6.91 0.18
C LEU A 210 10.48 7.97 0.97
N HIS A 211 9.95 8.40 2.12
CA HIS A 211 10.55 9.49 2.89
C HIS A 211 12.05 9.27 3.20
N PRO A 212 12.49 8.05 3.58
CA PRO A 212 13.92 7.82 3.83
C PRO A 212 14.81 8.04 2.62
N VAL A 213 14.30 7.98 1.41
CA VAL A 213 15.06 8.02 0.15
C VAL A 213 14.75 9.21 -0.75
N MET A 214 13.85 10.10 -0.36
CA MET A 214 13.46 11.28 -1.17
C MET A 214 14.63 12.25 -1.42
N HIS A 215 15.72 12.15 -0.66
CA HIS A 215 16.95 12.90 -0.87
C HIS A 215 17.75 12.44 -2.10
N ARG A 216 17.52 11.24 -2.61
CA ARG A 216 18.24 10.68 -3.77
C ARG A 216 18.06 11.57 -4.98
N LYS A 217 19.16 11.88 -5.69
CA LYS A 217 19.16 12.79 -6.86
C LYS A 217 18.42 12.21 -8.06
N ASN A 218 18.42 10.89 -8.19
CA ASN A 218 17.80 10.13 -9.27
C ASN A 218 16.32 9.82 -9.05
N LEU A 219 15.76 10.12 -7.87
CA LEU A 219 14.33 9.95 -7.53
C LEU A 219 13.61 11.30 -7.58
N THR A 220 12.51 11.37 -8.34
CA THR A 220 11.58 12.49 -8.35
C THR A 220 10.20 12.00 -7.94
N VAL A 221 9.62 12.62 -6.92
CA VAL A 221 8.24 12.35 -6.47
C VAL A 221 7.41 13.59 -6.71
N GLN A 222 6.39 13.47 -7.56
CA GLN A 222 5.47 14.55 -7.90
C GLN A 222 4.06 14.18 -7.42
N CYS A 223 3.62 14.86 -6.35
CA CYS A 223 2.23 14.80 -5.90
C CYS A 223 1.33 15.78 -6.67
N ARG A 224 0.03 15.59 -6.57
CA ARG A 224 -1.00 16.34 -7.31
C ARG A 224 -0.78 16.25 -8.81
N ALA A 225 -0.41 15.06 -9.28
CA ALA A 225 -0.13 14.74 -10.67
C ALA A 225 -1.00 13.54 -11.07
N LEU A 226 -2.16 13.82 -11.63
CA LEU A 226 -3.10 12.81 -12.09
C LEU A 226 -2.67 12.30 -13.46
N VAL A 227 -2.24 11.04 -13.56
CA VAL A 227 -2.00 10.40 -14.85
C VAL A 227 -3.34 10.14 -15.51
N THR A 228 -3.52 10.66 -16.72
CA THR A 228 -4.79 10.63 -17.44
C THR A 228 -4.79 9.65 -18.60
N LYS A 229 -3.62 9.32 -19.16
CA LYS A 229 -3.49 8.40 -20.29
C LYS A 229 -2.05 7.87 -20.43
N LEU A 230 -1.90 6.64 -20.90
CA LEU A 230 -0.62 6.11 -21.35
C LEU A 230 -0.30 6.64 -22.75
N VAL A 231 0.97 6.91 -23.01
CA VAL A 231 1.49 7.16 -24.37
C VAL A 231 1.91 5.81 -24.94
N ILE A 232 1.26 5.40 -26.01
CA ILE A 232 1.49 4.09 -26.65
C ILE A 232 1.91 4.31 -28.08
N GLU A 233 3.09 3.82 -28.45
CA GLU A 233 3.66 3.90 -29.78
C GLU A 233 4.08 2.49 -30.22
N ASN A 234 3.62 2.04 -31.38
CA ASN A 234 3.94 0.71 -31.92
C ASN A 234 3.70 -0.43 -30.90
N LYS A 235 2.55 -0.41 -30.22
CA LYS A 235 2.16 -1.38 -29.18
C LYS A 235 3.07 -1.38 -27.93
N LYS A 236 3.90 -0.37 -27.75
CA LYS A 236 4.78 -0.20 -26.59
C LYS A 236 4.40 1.06 -25.82
N VAL A 237 4.33 0.97 -24.51
CA VAL A 237 4.15 2.15 -23.64
C VAL A 237 5.48 2.88 -23.56
N THR A 238 5.49 4.15 -23.99
CA THR A 238 6.69 5.01 -24.05
C THR A 238 6.65 6.15 -23.04
N GLY A 239 5.51 6.36 -22.36
CA GLY A 239 5.35 7.44 -21.40
C GLY A 239 3.93 7.56 -20.87
N VAL A 240 3.67 8.69 -20.23
CA VAL A 240 2.35 9.00 -19.66
C VAL A 240 2.00 10.47 -19.86
N ASN A 241 0.72 10.76 -20.10
CA ASN A 241 0.13 12.08 -20.00
C ASN A 241 -0.42 12.25 -18.57
N PHE A 242 -0.17 13.40 -17.98
CA PHE A 242 -0.66 13.70 -16.64
C PHE A 242 -1.05 15.17 -16.48
N GLU A 243 -1.89 15.45 -15.52
CA GLU A 243 -2.38 16.77 -15.21
C GLU A 243 -1.91 17.22 -13.82
N LEU A 244 -1.35 18.42 -13.77
CA LEU A 244 -1.00 19.15 -12.56
C LEU A 244 -2.13 20.14 -12.19
N PRO A 245 -2.13 20.70 -10.97
CA PRO A 245 -3.10 21.68 -10.56
C PRO A 245 -3.29 22.82 -11.59
N PHE A 246 -4.52 23.33 -11.66
CA PHE A 246 -4.93 24.37 -12.60
C PHE A 246 -4.94 23.92 -14.08
N GLY A 247 -5.24 22.63 -14.35
CA GLY A 247 -5.40 22.11 -15.71
C GLY A 247 -4.10 22.01 -16.52
N ARG A 248 -2.95 22.13 -15.89
CA ARG A 248 -1.64 22.09 -16.59
C ARG A 248 -1.28 20.67 -17.05
N LYS A 249 -1.52 20.38 -18.30
CA LYS A 249 -1.18 19.10 -18.92
C LYS A 249 0.32 18.98 -19.18
N ARG A 250 0.86 17.79 -18.98
CA ARG A 250 2.27 17.44 -19.18
C ARG A 250 2.38 16.02 -19.73
N THR A 251 3.48 15.74 -20.39
CA THR A 251 3.89 14.40 -20.80
C THR A 251 5.25 14.10 -20.19
N ALA A 252 5.43 12.89 -19.71
CA ALA A 252 6.73 12.36 -19.32
C ALA A 252 6.97 11.06 -20.09
N MET A 253 8.19 10.91 -20.62
CA MET A 253 8.62 9.71 -21.35
C MET A 253 9.44 8.81 -20.45
N ALA A 254 9.37 7.50 -20.66
CA ALA A 254 10.15 6.52 -19.93
C ALA A 254 10.48 5.29 -20.79
N LYS A 255 11.54 4.58 -20.39
CA LYS A 255 11.84 3.26 -20.94
C LYS A 255 10.80 2.22 -20.47
N GLU A 256 10.31 2.39 -19.22
CA GLU A 256 9.31 1.51 -18.63
C GLU A 256 8.33 2.32 -17.76
N VAL A 257 7.04 1.97 -17.86
CA VAL A 257 5.95 2.55 -17.06
C VAL A 257 5.34 1.45 -16.21
N ILE A 258 5.30 1.67 -14.89
CA ILE A 258 4.79 0.70 -13.91
C ILE A 258 3.52 1.24 -13.30
N LEU A 259 2.42 0.50 -13.42
CA LEU A 259 1.12 0.90 -12.91
C LEU A 259 0.96 0.45 -11.46
N CYS A 260 0.90 1.42 -10.56
CA CYS A 260 0.70 1.25 -9.11
C CYS A 260 -0.51 2.05 -8.59
N GLY A 261 -1.49 2.32 -9.47
CA GLY A 261 -2.68 3.10 -9.14
C GLY A 261 -3.69 2.39 -8.23
N GLY A 262 -3.45 1.11 -7.90
CA GLY A 262 -4.35 0.28 -7.11
C GLY A 262 -5.41 -0.44 -7.95
N ALA A 263 -6.24 -1.25 -7.27
CA ALA A 263 -7.18 -2.17 -7.92
C ALA A 263 -8.22 -1.50 -8.84
N PHE A 264 -8.56 -0.23 -8.59
CA PHE A 264 -9.50 0.50 -9.42
C PHE A 264 -8.82 1.35 -10.51
N ASN A 265 -7.79 2.11 -10.13
CA ASN A 265 -7.23 3.10 -11.03
C ASN A 265 -6.27 2.50 -12.07
N SER A 266 -5.60 1.38 -11.77
CA SER A 266 -4.73 0.74 -12.77
C SER A 266 -5.53 0.14 -13.94
N PRO A 267 -6.60 -0.66 -13.71
CA PRO A 267 -7.48 -1.09 -14.80
C PRO A 267 -8.15 0.08 -15.52
N GLN A 268 -8.64 1.08 -14.79
CA GLN A 268 -9.24 2.28 -15.40
C GLN A 268 -8.25 2.98 -16.35
N LEU A 269 -7.00 3.17 -15.92
CA LEU A 269 -5.99 3.83 -16.76
C LEU A 269 -5.67 3.01 -18.03
N LEU A 270 -5.65 1.68 -17.93
CA LEU A 270 -5.50 0.82 -19.09
C LEU A 270 -6.66 1.02 -20.07
N GLN A 271 -7.91 0.92 -19.58
CA GLN A 271 -9.12 1.07 -20.41
C GLN A 271 -9.19 2.44 -21.10
N VAL A 272 -8.98 3.55 -20.39
CA VAL A 272 -8.98 4.89 -20.99
C VAL A 272 -7.80 5.13 -21.94
N SER A 273 -6.80 4.25 -21.90
CA SER A 273 -5.67 4.26 -22.83
C SER A 273 -5.87 3.34 -24.04
N GLY A 274 -6.99 2.60 -24.09
CA GLY A 274 -7.35 1.71 -25.21
C GLY A 274 -6.85 0.29 -25.02
N ILE A 275 -6.58 -0.16 -23.76
CA ILE A 275 -6.18 -1.52 -23.41
C ILE A 275 -7.27 -2.12 -22.53
N GLY A 276 -7.97 -3.16 -22.99
CA GLY A 276 -9.04 -3.85 -22.26
C GLY A 276 -10.17 -4.26 -23.14
#